data_b227665902993fe57bc0f87ef9315280
#
_entry.id   b227665902993fe57bc0f87ef9315280
#
_cell.length_a   1.000
_cell.length_b   1.000
_cell.length_c   1.000
_cell.angle_alpha   90.00
_cell.angle_beta   90.00
_cell.angle_gamma   90.00
#
_symmetry.space_group_name_H-M   'P 1'
#
loop_
_entity.id
_entity.type
_entity.pdbx_description
1 polymer ?
#
loop_
_entity_poly.entity_id
_entity_poly.type
_entity_poly.pdbx_seq_one_letter_code
_entity_poly.pdbx_strand_id
1 'polypeptide(L)'
;RPARREIPPISEAEVAEARTFFPLDKFFIFGHARSGTTMLTRLIRLHPEVYCNYQAHFFTRSPLLDGLVADPEVGEWLRRGSNRWNHGRDLSPVVLRAVSDYIMEREARPLGKRIVGDKSPNSLLDGEAVYKLEKVYPDARLVYIVRDGRDAAVSHRFQAFIDTPQRLNSQDLAIRQAFSENPE
;
A
#
# COMPACT_ATOMS: atom_id res chain seq x y z
N ARG A 1 14.61 -19.87 5.18
CA ARG A 1 14.62 -18.46 5.62
C ARG A 1 14.26 -18.44 7.09
N PRO A 2 14.96 -17.69 7.94
CA PRO A 2 14.53 -17.54 9.33
C PRO A 2 13.08 -17.05 9.36
N ALA A 3 12.29 -17.58 10.29
CA ALA A 3 10.90 -17.14 10.47
C ALA A 3 10.89 -15.64 10.70
N ARG A 4 10.14 -14.92 9.91
CA ARG A 4 9.98 -13.47 10.12
C ARG A 4 9.30 -13.23 11.46
N ARG A 5 9.87 -12.31 12.22
CA ARG A 5 9.27 -11.89 13.48
C ARG A 5 7.86 -11.33 13.23
N GLU A 6 6.91 -11.76 14.01
CA GLU A 6 5.59 -11.19 14.00
C GLU A 6 5.60 -9.84 14.75
N ILE A 7 5.05 -8.80 14.11
CA ILE A 7 4.94 -7.47 14.68
C ILE A 7 3.63 -7.42 15.49
N PRO A 8 3.66 -6.96 16.74
CA PRO A 8 2.44 -6.81 17.53
C PRO A 8 1.52 -5.72 16.94
N PRO A 9 0.21 -5.78 17.22
CA PRO A 9 -0.69 -4.69 16.85
C PRO A 9 -0.36 -3.42 17.64
N ILE A 10 -0.57 -2.27 17.01
CA ILE A 10 -0.49 -0.96 17.66
C ILE A 10 -1.64 -0.85 18.67
N SER A 11 -1.38 -0.27 19.84
CA SER A 11 -2.40 -0.02 20.84
C SER A 11 -3.24 1.24 20.53
N GLU A 12 -4.44 1.32 21.10
CA GLU A 12 -5.30 2.52 20.97
C GLU A 12 -4.61 3.78 21.45
N ALA A 13 -3.84 3.71 22.54
CA ALA A 13 -3.08 4.83 23.07
C ALA A 13 -2.00 5.31 22.09
N GLU A 14 -1.30 4.39 21.44
CA GLU A 14 -0.31 4.70 20.41
C GLU A 14 -0.94 5.25 19.13
N VAL A 15 -2.12 4.78 18.76
CA VAL A 15 -2.92 5.38 17.67
C VAL A 15 -3.27 6.82 18.01
N ALA A 16 -3.79 7.07 19.20
CA ALA A 16 -4.13 8.42 19.65
C ALA A 16 -2.89 9.34 19.67
N GLU A 17 -1.76 8.84 20.18
CA GLU A 17 -0.48 9.57 20.16
C GLU A 17 -0.03 9.90 18.73
N ALA A 18 -0.02 8.92 17.83
CA ALA A 18 0.37 9.12 16.43
C ALA A 18 -0.50 10.19 15.75
N ARG A 19 -1.80 10.22 16.03
CA ARG A 19 -2.73 11.23 15.49
C ARG A 19 -2.46 12.65 15.98
N THR A 20 -1.72 12.86 17.07
CA THR A 20 -1.29 14.21 17.46
C THR A 20 -0.24 14.79 16.54
N PHE A 21 0.59 13.94 15.93
CA PHE A 21 1.64 14.34 14.98
C PHE A 21 1.16 14.27 13.53
N PHE A 22 0.31 13.29 13.21
CA PHE A 22 -0.20 12.98 11.89
C PHE A 22 -1.74 12.92 11.90
N PRO A 23 -2.40 14.10 11.94
CA PRO A 23 -3.83 14.21 12.24
C PRO A 23 -4.77 13.84 11.10
N LEU A 24 -4.29 13.67 9.85
CA LEU A 24 -5.18 13.42 8.72
C LEU A 24 -5.81 12.04 8.82
N ASP A 25 -7.07 11.92 8.42
CA ASP A 25 -7.72 10.62 8.28
C ASP A 25 -7.07 9.78 7.20
N LYS A 26 -6.93 8.47 7.45
CA LYS A 26 -6.23 7.54 6.56
C LYS A 26 -7.19 6.62 5.82
N PHE A 27 -6.88 6.32 4.57
CA PHE A 27 -7.52 5.24 3.82
C PHE A 27 -6.52 4.50 2.93
N PHE A 28 -6.85 3.25 2.60
CA PHE A 28 -6.05 2.44 1.70
C PHE A 28 -6.93 1.79 0.65
N ILE A 29 -6.47 1.82 -0.61
CA ILE A 29 -7.14 1.19 -1.74
C ILE A 29 -6.37 -0.05 -2.13
N PHE A 30 -7.04 -1.19 -2.02
CA PHE A 30 -6.56 -2.49 -2.45
C PHE A 30 -7.37 -3.03 -3.63
N GLY A 31 -6.84 -4.03 -4.25
CA GLY A 31 -7.47 -4.76 -5.32
C GLY A 31 -6.43 -5.45 -6.17
N HIS A 32 -6.84 -6.44 -6.95
CA HIS A 32 -5.96 -7.07 -7.91
C HIS A 32 -5.48 -6.04 -8.95
N ALA A 33 -4.26 -6.20 -9.44
CA ALA A 33 -3.78 -5.41 -10.56
C ALA A 33 -4.79 -5.49 -11.74
N ARG A 34 -5.00 -4.40 -12.44
CA ARG A 34 -5.98 -4.27 -13.55
C ARG A 34 -7.46 -4.30 -13.15
N SER A 35 -7.78 -4.13 -11.86
CA SER A 35 -9.18 -4.04 -11.40
C SER A 35 -9.76 -2.63 -11.41
N GLY A 36 -9.06 -1.62 -11.96
CA GLY A 36 -9.55 -0.24 -12.00
C GLY A 36 -9.09 0.63 -10.82
N THR A 37 -8.17 0.16 -9.98
CA THR A 37 -7.64 0.90 -8.82
C THR A 37 -7.09 2.27 -9.19
N THR A 38 -6.44 2.42 -10.34
CA THR A 38 -5.90 3.70 -10.82
C THR A 38 -7.01 4.68 -11.20
N MET A 39 -8.06 4.20 -11.86
CA MET A 39 -9.22 5.03 -12.21
C MET A 39 -9.93 5.51 -10.95
N LEU A 40 -10.20 4.60 -10.01
CA LEU A 40 -10.79 4.94 -8.71
C LEU A 40 -9.96 6.01 -7.99
N THR A 41 -8.64 5.86 -7.95
CA THR A 41 -7.75 6.86 -7.33
C THR A 41 -7.88 8.23 -7.98
N ARG A 42 -7.94 8.28 -9.32
CA ARG A 42 -8.13 9.55 -10.05
C ARG A 42 -9.44 10.21 -9.69
N LEU A 43 -10.53 9.44 -9.60
CA LEU A 43 -11.86 9.95 -9.22
C LEU A 43 -11.86 10.47 -7.78
N ILE A 44 -11.31 9.73 -6.83
CA ILE A 44 -11.22 10.14 -5.43
C ILE A 44 -10.41 11.43 -5.26
N ARG A 45 -9.33 11.57 -6.03
CA ARG A 45 -8.49 12.79 -6.00
C ARG A 45 -9.19 14.05 -6.55
N LEU A 46 -10.33 13.94 -7.21
CA LEU A 46 -11.13 15.10 -7.59
C LEU A 46 -11.78 15.77 -6.38
N HIS A 47 -11.93 15.06 -5.26
CA HIS A 47 -12.47 15.64 -4.04
C HIS A 47 -11.46 16.63 -3.43
N PRO A 48 -11.87 17.86 -3.09
CA PRO A 48 -10.96 18.93 -2.67
C PRO A 48 -10.20 18.60 -1.38
N GLU A 49 -10.77 17.81 -0.49
CA GLU A 49 -10.16 17.47 0.80
C GLU A 49 -9.31 16.19 0.79
N VAL A 50 -9.28 15.46 -0.32
CA VAL A 50 -8.62 14.15 -0.39
C VAL A 50 -7.30 14.22 -1.16
N TYR A 51 -6.30 13.56 -0.64
CA TYR A 51 -5.05 13.23 -1.35
C TYR A 51 -4.84 11.72 -1.33
N CYS A 52 -4.37 11.15 -2.43
CA CYS A 52 -4.06 9.73 -2.51
C CYS A 52 -2.71 9.52 -3.18
N ASN A 53 -1.80 8.87 -2.50
CA ASN A 53 -0.52 8.45 -3.06
C ASN A 53 -0.72 7.31 -4.05
N TYR A 54 0.24 7.15 -4.94
CA TYR A 54 0.27 6.06 -5.90
C TYR A 54 1.35 5.05 -5.53
N GLN A 55 0.94 3.83 -5.20
CA GLN A 55 1.79 2.65 -5.14
C GLN A 55 3.01 2.80 -4.20
N ALA A 56 2.81 3.38 -3.02
CA ALA A 56 3.84 3.40 -1.99
C ALA A 56 4.18 1.98 -1.50
N HIS A 57 3.22 1.04 -1.64
CA HIS A 57 3.41 -0.38 -1.32
C HIS A 57 3.88 -0.64 0.11
N PHE A 58 3.42 0.16 1.07
CA PHE A 58 3.82 0.05 2.47
C PHE A 58 3.66 -1.38 3.01
N PHE A 59 2.56 -2.06 2.64
CA PHE A 59 2.20 -3.37 3.18
C PHE A 59 1.98 -4.45 2.11
N THR A 60 1.99 -4.09 0.82
CA THR A 60 1.65 -4.99 -0.29
C THR A 60 2.83 -5.68 -0.96
N ARG A 61 4.04 -5.26 -0.65
CA ARG A 61 5.28 -5.86 -1.12
C ARG A 61 6.22 -6.13 0.04
N SER A 62 6.76 -7.31 0.09
CA SER A 62 7.78 -7.67 1.06
C SER A 62 9.16 -7.52 0.43
N PRO A 63 10.13 -6.95 1.13
CA PRO A 63 10.10 -6.48 2.53
C PRO A 63 10.20 -4.95 2.65
N LEU A 64 9.34 -4.13 2.06
CA LEU A 64 9.55 -2.68 2.09
C LEU A 64 9.63 -2.14 3.54
N LEU A 65 8.52 -1.70 4.12
CA LEU A 65 8.57 -1.16 5.49
C LEU A 65 8.86 -2.24 6.54
N ASP A 66 8.34 -3.45 6.37
CA ASP A 66 8.69 -4.57 7.26
C ASP A 66 10.20 -4.76 7.40
N GLY A 67 10.96 -4.45 6.34
CA GLY A 67 12.42 -4.54 6.36
C GLY A 67 13.07 -3.66 7.43
N LEU A 68 12.46 -2.52 7.75
CA LEU A 68 12.97 -1.60 8.79
C LEU A 68 12.98 -2.24 10.18
N VAL A 69 11.97 -3.07 10.47
CA VAL A 69 11.81 -3.68 11.79
C VAL A 69 12.10 -5.19 11.81
N ALA A 70 12.32 -5.77 10.63
CA ALA A 70 12.67 -7.19 10.48
C ALA A 70 14.18 -7.45 10.62
N ASP A 71 15.01 -6.42 10.53
CA ASP A 71 16.42 -6.51 10.85
C ASP A 71 16.59 -6.95 12.31
N PRO A 72 17.40 -7.97 12.61
CA PRO A 72 17.53 -8.50 13.96
C PRO A 72 18.01 -7.48 14.99
N GLU A 73 18.94 -6.62 14.63
CA GLU A 73 19.51 -5.61 15.54
C GLU A 73 18.50 -4.47 15.78
N VAL A 74 17.86 -3.99 14.74
CA VAL A 74 16.81 -2.96 14.84
C VAL A 74 15.61 -3.50 15.61
N GLY A 75 15.16 -4.70 15.31
CA GLY A 75 14.05 -5.35 16.02
C GLY A 75 14.36 -5.57 17.49
N GLU A 76 15.58 -5.99 17.85
CA GLU A 76 15.99 -6.13 19.24
C GLU A 76 16.04 -4.76 19.94
N TRP A 77 16.58 -3.75 19.30
CA TRP A 77 16.62 -2.40 19.84
C TRP A 77 15.23 -1.82 20.11
N LEU A 78 14.28 -2.00 19.18
CA LEU A 78 12.91 -1.50 19.32
C LEU A 78 12.11 -2.15 20.46
N ARG A 79 12.43 -3.39 20.82
CA ARG A 79 11.70 -4.17 21.83
C ARG A 79 12.44 -4.41 23.16
N ARG A 80 13.69 -3.92 23.27
CA ARG A 80 14.53 -4.20 24.44
C ARG A 80 13.91 -3.65 25.72
N GLY A 81 13.40 -4.53 26.57
CA GLY A 81 12.72 -4.18 27.81
C GLY A 81 13.58 -3.43 28.82
N SER A 82 14.93 -3.48 28.70
CA SER A 82 15.86 -2.69 29.53
C SER A 82 15.97 -1.22 29.08
N ASN A 83 15.45 -0.88 27.90
CA ASN A 83 15.49 0.50 27.44
C ASN A 83 14.40 1.31 28.15
N ARG A 84 14.81 2.34 28.86
CA ARG A 84 13.87 3.24 29.54
C ARG A 84 13.04 4.09 28.57
N TRP A 85 13.58 4.38 27.40
CA TRP A 85 12.95 5.25 26.40
C TRP A 85 11.73 4.62 25.71
N ASN A 86 11.64 3.30 25.64
CA ASN A 86 10.47 2.61 25.05
C ASN A 86 9.46 2.12 26.10
N HIS A 87 9.72 2.38 27.37
CA HIS A 87 8.88 1.95 28.49
C HIS A 87 8.55 0.45 28.49
N GLY A 88 9.47 -0.39 27.98
CA GLY A 88 9.30 -1.84 27.87
C GLY A 88 8.34 -2.30 26.76
N ARG A 89 7.92 -1.40 25.87
CA ARG A 89 7.04 -1.71 24.74
C ARG A 89 7.83 -2.05 23.48
N ASP A 90 7.23 -2.84 22.61
CA ASP A 90 7.72 -3.02 21.23
C ASP A 90 7.24 -1.87 20.36
N LEU A 91 8.11 -0.98 19.97
CA LEU A 91 7.78 0.20 19.16
C LEU A 91 7.75 -0.08 17.65
N SER A 92 7.90 -1.33 17.21
CA SER A 92 7.90 -1.65 15.78
C SER A 92 6.64 -1.16 15.05
N PRO A 93 5.40 -1.37 15.56
CA PRO A 93 4.20 -0.87 14.88
C PRO A 93 4.14 0.65 14.83
N VAL A 94 4.59 1.33 15.89
CA VAL A 94 4.63 2.80 15.95
C VAL A 94 5.61 3.37 14.92
N VAL A 95 6.79 2.77 14.79
CA VAL A 95 7.79 3.18 13.80
C VAL A 95 7.26 3.00 12.37
N LEU A 96 6.64 1.86 12.08
CA LEU A 96 6.04 1.60 10.76
C LEU A 96 4.93 2.62 10.44
N ARG A 97 4.08 2.91 11.43
CA ARG A 97 3.04 3.91 11.28
C ARG A 97 3.61 5.30 11.05
N ALA A 98 4.54 5.74 11.88
CA ALA A 98 5.12 7.08 11.79
C ALA A 98 5.81 7.33 10.43
N VAL A 99 6.56 6.35 9.91
CA VAL A 99 7.19 6.45 8.59
C VAL A 99 6.14 6.53 7.49
N SER A 100 5.11 5.69 7.53
CA SER A 100 4.04 5.71 6.53
C SER A 100 3.24 7.01 6.59
N ASP A 101 2.86 7.47 7.79
CA ASP A 101 2.13 8.71 8.00
C ASP A 101 2.93 9.92 7.50
N TYR A 102 4.22 9.97 7.81
CA TYR A 102 5.09 11.03 7.31
C TYR A 102 5.10 11.08 5.77
N ILE A 103 5.28 9.93 5.12
CA ILE A 103 5.30 9.84 3.65
C ILE A 103 3.96 10.27 3.06
N MET A 104 2.83 9.85 3.66
CA MET A 104 1.50 10.19 3.17
C MET A 104 1.16 11.67 3.39
N GLU A 105 1.43 12.21 4.58
CA GLU A 105 0.98 13.55 4.94
C GLU A 105 1.87 14.68 4.44
N ARG A 106 3.17 14.43 4.18
CA ARG A 106 4.11 15.47 3.73
C ARG A 106 3.65 16.21 2.47
N GLU A 107 2.95 15.50 1.57
CA GLU A 107 2.41 16.08 0.33
C GLU A 107 0.99 16.61 0.52
N ALA A 108 0.21 15.97 1.38
CA ALA A 108 -1.20 16.29 1.59
C ALA A 108 -1.40 17.56 2.44
N ARG A 109 -0.62 17.72 3.50
CA ARG A 109 -0.77 18.84 4.45
C ARG A 109 -0.53 20.23 3.81
N PRO A 110 0.54 20.44 3.03
CA PRO A 110 0.76 21.73 2.35
C PRO A 110 -0.37 22.10 1.38
N LEU A 111 -1.10 21.11 0.88
CA LEU A 111 -2.24 21.29 -0.01
C LEU A 111 -3.59 21.50 0.73
N GLY A 112 -3.56 21.63 2.06
CA GLY A 112 -4.77 21.80 2.88
C GLY A 112 -5.70 20.59 2.90
N LYS A 113 -5.20 19.38 2.60
CA LYS A 113 -6.01 18.17 2.58
C LYS A 113 -6.30 17.70 4.00
N ARG A 114 -7.43 17.04 4.18
CA ARG A 114 -7.89 16.49 5.47
C ARG A 114 -7.88 14.98 5.52
N ILE A 115 -7.89 14.35 4.36
CA ILE A 115 -7.92 12.89 4.21
C ILE A 115 -6.79 12.49 3.27
N VAL A 116 -5.99 11.52 3.68
CA VAL A 116 -4.88 11.02 2.88
C VAL A 116 -4.90 9.50 2.80
N GLY A 117 -4.54 8.97 1.65
CA GLY A 117 -4.45 7.52 1.48
C GLY A 117 -3.36 7.08 0.53
N ASP A 118 -3.26 5.77 0.39
CA ASP A 118 -2.39 5.12 -0.58
C ASP A 118 -3.15 4.08 -1.41
N LYS A 119 -2.87 4.05 -2.69
CA LYS A 119 -3.37 3.03 -3.60
C LYS A 119 -2.23 2.10 -3.98
N SER A 120 -2.25 0.92 -3.41
CA SER A 120 -1.27 -0.12 -3.70
C SER A 120 -1.99 -1.40 -4.10
N PRO A 121 -2.05 -1.72 -5.41
CA PRO A 121 -2.64 -2.97 -5.86
C PRO A 121 -1.94 -4.13 -5.16
N ASN A 122 -2.72 -4.99 -4.55
CA ASN A 122 -2.25 -6.17 -3.87
C ASN A 122 -2.42 -7.38 -4.79
N SER A 123 -1.31 -8.04 -5.11
CA SER A 123 -1.30 -9.31 -5.82
C SER A 123 -1.19 -10.51 -4.87
N LEU A 124 -1.16 -10.28 -3.56
CA LEU A 124 -1.10 -11.35 -2.58
C LEU A 124 -2.49 -12.00 -2.46
N LEU A 125 -2.53 -13.31 -2.63
CA LEU A 125 -3.76 -14.10 -2.63
C LEU A 125 -4.25 -14.43 -1.21
N ASP A 126 -3.40 -14.30 -0.22
CA ASP A 126 -3.62 -14.73 1.17
C ASP A 126 -4.15 -13.65 2.11
N GLY A 127 -4.33 -12.42 1.63
CA GLY A 127 -4.77 -11.30 2.47
C GLY A 127 -3.71 -10.76 3.44
N GLU A 128 -2.49 -11.26 3.40
CA GLU A 128 -1.40 -10.89 4.34
C GLU A 128 -1.23 -9.37 4.46
N ALA A 129 -1.35 -8.64 3.35
CA ALA A 129 -1.23 -7.18 3.34
C ALA A 129 -2.31 -6.49 4.18
N VAL A 130 -3.54 -7.00 4.17
CA VAL A 130 -4.66 -6.46 4.96
C VAL A 130 -4.44 -6.70 6.44
N TYR A 131 -4.01 -7.91 6.82
CA TYR A 131 -3.70 -8.23 8.23
C TYR A 131 -2.55 -7.37 8.78
N LYS A 132 -1.50 -7.15 7.98
CA LYS A 132 -0.41 -6.26 8.39
C LYS A 132 -0.87 -4.83 8.55
N LEU A 133 -1.71 -4.37 7.62
CA LEU A 133 -2.27 -3.04 7.68
C LEU A 133 -3.13 -2.85 8.94
N GLU A 134 -4.02 -3.80 9.25
CA GLU A 134 -4.88 -3.75 10.42
C GLU A 134 -4.07 -3.61 11.72
N LYS A 135 -2.94 -4.32 11.84
CA LYS A 135 -2.05 -4.21 12.99
C LYS A 135 -1.45 -2.81 13.18
N VAL A 136 -1.27 -2.05 12.12
CA VAL A 136 -0.63 -0.72 12.14
C VAL A 136 -1.66 0.41 12.03
N TYR A 137 -2.76 0.16 11.33
CA TYR A 137 -3.82 1.14 11.04
C TYR A 137 -5.22 0.61 11.34
N PRO A 138 -5.53 0.26 12.60
CA PRO A 138 -6.87 -0.22 12.96
C PRO A 138 -7.95 0.87 12.78
N ASP A 139 -7.55 2.13 12.70
CA ASP A 139 -8.40 3.31 12.52
C ASP A 139 -8.52 3.78 11.06
N ALA A 140 -7.87 3.12 10.11
CA ALA A 140 -7.96 3.50 8.69
C ALA A 140 -9.19 2.89 8.01
N ARG A 141 -9.63 3.56 6.94
CA ARG A 141 -10.67 3.05 6.05
C ARG A 141 -10.05 2.22 4.95
N LEU A 142 -10.63 1.03 4.69
CA LEU A 142 -10.19 0.14 3.62
C LEU A 142 -11.20 0.17 2.48
N VAL A 143 -10.69 0.37 1.27
CA VAL A 143 -11.46 0.28 0.02
C VAL A 143 -10.89 -0.86 -0.79
N TYR A 144 -11.69 -1.89 -1.02
CA TYR A 144 -11.30 -3.03 -1.83
C TYR A 144 -12.09 -3.05 -3.13
N ILE A 145 -11.40 -2.98 -4.28
CA ILE A 145 -12.01 -3.03 -5.59
C ILE A 145 -11.89 -4.43 -6.18
N VAL A 146 -13.03 -4.94 -6.60
CA VAL A 146 -13.17 -6.26 -7.24
C VAL A 146 -13.57 -6.07 -8.70
N ARG A 147 -12.99 -6.84 -9.58
CA ARG A 147 -13.33 -6.92 -11.00
C ARG A 147 -13.46 -8.38 -11.42
N ASP A 148 -14.25 -8.66 -12.45
CA ASP A 148 -14.27 -9.97 -13.08
C ASP A 148 -12.84 -10.39 -13.48
N GLY A 149 -12.45 -11.59 -13.06
CA GLY A 149 -11.09 -12.08 -13.27
C GLY A 149 -10.73 -12.25 -14.76
N ARG A 150 -11.73 -12.55 -15.61
CA ARG A 150 -11.57 -12.67 -17.06
C ARG A 150 -11.20 -11.32 -17.66
N ASP A 151 -11.90 -10.25 -17.27
CA ASP A 151 -11.62 -8.90 -17.72
C ASP A 151 -10.26 -8.40 -17.21
N ALA A 152 -9.91 -8.74 -15.98
CA ALA A 152 -8.62 -8.40 -15.42
C ALA A 152 -7.48 -9.10 -16.17
N ALA A 153 -7.65 -10.39 -16.53
CA ALA A 153 -6.68 -11.17 -17.30
C ALA A 153 -6.48 -10.60 -18.71
N VAL A 154 -7.58 -10.28 -19.42
CA VAL A 154 -7.53 -9.61 -20.73
C VAL A 154 -6.80 -8.27 -20.62
N SER A 155 -7.16 -7.44 -19.65
CA SER A 155 -6.51 -6.15 -19.42
C SER A 155 -5.02 -6.29 -19.09
N HIS A 156 -4.63 -7.36 -18.38
CA HIS A 156 -3.23 -7.63 -18.07
C HIS A 156 -2.44 -8.03 -19.32
N ARG A 157 -3.04 -8.83 -20.20
CA ARG A 157 -2.44 -9.21 -21.48
C ARG A 157 -2.20 -7.98 -22.38
N PHE A 158 -3.23 -7.12 -22.50
CA PHE A 158 -3.09 -5.89 -23.29
C PHE A 158 -2.06 -4.89 -22.71
N GLN A 159 -1.82 -4.92 -21.42
CA GLN A 159 -0.76 -4.09 -20.83
C GLN A 159 0.61 -4.42 -21.41
N ALA A 160 0.90 -5.70 -21.66
CA ALA A 160 2.16 -6.11 -22.26
C ALA A 160 2.33 -5.56 -23.68
N PHE A 161 1.23 -5.35 -24.42
CA PHE A 161 1.27 -4.75 -25.78
C PHE A 161 1.76 -3.30 -25.77
N ILE A 162 1.56 -2.60 -24.66
CA ILE A 162 1.97 -1.21 -24.46
C ILE A 162 3.35 -1.14 -23.82
N ASP A 163 3.54 -1.82 -22.68
CA ASP A 163 4.72 -1.66 -21.83
C ASP A 163 5.95 -2.42 -22.34
N THR A 164 5.73 -3.60 -22.96
CA THR A 164 6.82 -4.49 -23.37
C THR A 164 6.57 -5.13 -24.73
N PRO A 165 6.30 -4.36 -25.79
CA PRO A 165 5.98 -4.90 -27.11
C PRO A 165 7.08 -5.81 -27.67
N GLN A 166 8.32 -5.58 -27.30
CA GLN A 166 9.49 -6.37 -27.71
C GLN A 166 9.52 -7.79 -27.09
N ARG A 167 8.69 -8.07 -26.10
CA ARG A 167 8.58 -9.39 -25.43
C ARG A 167 7.36 -10.20 -25.86
N LEU A 168 6.58 -9.67 -26.80
CA LEU A 168 5.41 -10.35 -27.31
C LEU A 168 5.82 -11.51 -28.23
N ASN A 169 5.06 -12.61 -28.13
CA ASN A 169 5.18 -13.70 -29.11
C ASN A 169 4.56 -13.31 -30.45
N SER A 170 4.76 -14.13 -31.48
CA SER A 170 4.28 -13.86 -32.85
C SER A 170 2.75 -13.69 -32.91
N GLN A 171 2.00 -14.45 -32.12
CA GLN A 171 0.54 -14.37 -32.06
C GLN A 171 0.07 -13.05 -31.44
N ASP A 172 0.67 -12.63 -30.33
CA ASP A 172 0.35 -11.37 -29.68
C ASP A 172 0.76 -10.16 -30.52
N LEU A 173 1.86 -10.25 -31.28
CA LEU A 173 2.26 -9.22 -32.25
C LEU A 173 1.22 -9.07 -33.36
N ALA A 174 0.73 -10.18 -33.93
CA ALA A 174 -0.34 -10.14 -34.93
C ALA A 174 -1.62 -9.51 -34.39
N ILE A 175 -2.03 -9.86 -33.15
CA ILE A 175 -3.19 -9.25 -32.49
C ILE A 175 -2.96 -7.74 -32.30
N ARG A 176 -1.79 -7.33 -31.79
CA ARG A 176 -1.44 -5.92 -31.62
C ARG A 176 -1.51 -5.15 -32.93
N GLN A 177 -1.00 -5.71 -34.03
CA GLN A 177 -1.04 -5.10 -35.32
C GLN A 177 -2.46 -4.94 -35.85
N ALA A 178 -3.32 -5.98 -35.71
CA ALA A 178 -4.73 -5.93 -36.09
C ALA A 178 -5.48 -4.81 -35.37
N PHE A 179 -5.22 -4.63 -34.05
CA PHE A 179 -5.81 -3.52 -33.27
C PHE A 179 -5.28 -2.14 -33.69
N SER A 180 -4.05 -2.05 -34.18
CA SER A 180 -3.49 -0.78 -34.65
C SER A 180 -4.06 -0.37 -36.01
N GLU A 181 -4.43 -1.35 -36.82
CA GLU A 181 -4.99 -1.15 -38.17
C GLU A 181 -6.51 -0.93 -38.17
N ASN A 182 -7.23 -1.52 -37.16
CA ASN A 182 -8.67 -1.37 -36.98
C ASN A 182 -8.98 -1.12 -35.49
N PRO A 183 -8.92 0.13 -35.02
CA PRO A 183 -9.12 0.48 -33.62
C PRO A 183 -10.60 0.51 -33.17
N GLU A 184 -11.58 0.21 -34.05
CA GLU A 184 -13.02 0.14 -33.72
C GLU A 184 -13.45 -1.19 -33.12
#